data_a5e339105086833a907813b33a4691e9
#
_entry.id   a5e339105086833a907813b33a4691e9
#
_cell.length_a   1.000
_cell.length_b   1.000
_cell.length_c   1.000
_cell.angle_alpha   90.00
_cell.angle_beta   90.00
_cell.angle_gamma   90.00
#
_symmetry.space_group_name_H-M   'P 1'
#
loop_
_entity.id
_entity.type
_entity.pdbx_description
1 polymer ?
#
loop_
_entity_poly.entity_id
_entity_poly.type
_entity_poly.pdbx_seq_one_letter_code
_entity_poly.pdbx_strand_id
1 'polypeptide(L)'
;MNQKEKTKQQLTSEQKRVLLEKGTEAPFTGKFLYNKEQGIYQCAQCGTELFSSQVKFYSGTGWPSFTEAKNVELKEDNSLGMHRVEVLCKKCKGHLGHMFNDGPDGKKRFCINSCVLGFKKKNIG
;
A
#
# COMPACT_ATOMS: atom_id res chain seq x y z
N MET A 1 -26.12 -9.92 1.68
CA MET A 1 -25.22 -8.93 2.27
C MET A 1 -24.19 -8.47 1.28
N ASN A 2 -23.93 -7.20 1.28
CA ASN A 2 -23.02 -6.58 0.32
C ASN A 2 -21.56 -6.88 0.68
N GLN A 3 -20.78 -7.28 -0.31
CA GLN A 3 -19.36 -7.58 -0.10
C GLN A 3 -18.58 -6.36 0.42
N LYS A 4 -18.92 -5.19 -0.08
CA LYS A 4 -18.23 -3.97 0.35
C LYS A 4 -18.44 -3.69 1.83
N GLU A 5 -19.65 -3.83 2.28
CA GLU A 5 -19.96 -3.60 3.69
C GLU A 5 -19.21 -4.58 4.56
N LYS A 6 -19.18 -5.84 4.14
CA LYS A 6 -18.45 -6.86 4.86
C LYS A 6 -16.97 -6.54 4.96
N THR A 7 -16.39 -6.07 3.84
CA THR A 7 -14.96 -5.71 3.83
C THR A 7 -14.69 -4.59 4.82
N LYS A 8 -15.51 -3.53 4.82
CA LYS A 8 -15.33 -2.43 5.75
C LYS A 8 -15.44 -2.87 7.19
N GLN A 9 -16.38 -3.74 7.46
CA GLN A 9 -16.62 -4.21 8.84
C GLN A 9 -15.45 -5.05 9.34
N GLN A 10 -14.64 -5.59 8.44
CA GLN A 10 -13.53 -6.45 8.80
C GLN A 10 -12.21 -5.71 8.97
N LEU A 11 -12.20 -4.40 8.75
CA LEU A 11 -10.98 -3.63 8.95
C LEU A 11 -10.60 -3.62 10.42
N THR A 12 -9.31 -3.86 10.67
CA THR A 12 -8.78 -3.81 12.03
C THR A 12 -8.60 -2.36 12.47
N SER A 13 -8.36 -2.16 13.77
CA SER A 13 -8.07 -0.81 14.28
C SER A 13 -6.85 -0.22 13.62
N GLU A 14 -5.81 -1.04 13.40
CA GLU A 14 -4.59 -0.57 12.75
C GLU A 14 -4.88 -0.16 11.31
N GLN A 15 -5.65 -0.96 10.58
CA GLN A 15 -6.01 -0.61 9.21
C GLN A 15 -6.75 0.71 9.14
N LYS A 16 -7.71 0.91 10.06
CA LYS A 16 -8.46 2.16 10.10
C LYS A 16 -7.57 3.34 10.40
N ARG A 17 -6.66 3.18 11.36
CA ARG A 17 -5.74 4.26 11.72
C ARG A 17 -4.89 4.70 10.54
N VAL A 18 -4.39 3.75 9.76
CA VAL A 18 -3.56 4.08 8.61
C VAL A 18 -4.39 4.61 7.45
N LEU A 19 -5.47 3.90 7.08
CA LEU A 19 -6.27 4.28 5.92
C LEU A 19 -7.01 5.60 6.10
N LEU A 20 -7.55 5.85 7.30
CA LEU A 20 -8.46 6.97 7.52
C LEU A 20 -7.82 8.12 8.26
N GLU A 21 -6.78 7.87 9.04
CA GLU A 21 -6.15 8.89 9.87
C GLU A 21 -4.70 9.15 9.47
N LYS A 22 -4.27 8.62 8.32
CA LYS A 22 -2.93 8.82 7.78
C LYS A 22 -1.83 8.33 8.73
N GLY A 23 -2.10 7.28 9.47
CA GLY A 23 -1.08 6.68 10.32
C GLY A 23 -0.06 5.90 9.53
N THR A 24 0.93 5.37 10.24
CA THR A 24 1.99 4.54 9.64
C THR A 24 2.20 3.33 10.53
N GLU A 25 2.27 2.15 9.91
CA GLU A 25 2.57 0.95 10.69
C GLU A 25 4.04 0.95 11.10
N ALA A 26 4.38 0.22 12.15
CA ALA A 26 5.77 0.11 12.59
C ALA A 26 6.59 -0.60 11.52
N PRO A 27 7.83 -0.17 11.28
CA PRO A 27 8.66 -0.81 10.26
C PRO A 27 8.97 -2.25 10.64
N PHE A 28 9.12 -3.10 9.62
CA PHE A 28 9.45 -4.52 9.74
C PHE A 28 8.38 -5.36 10.43
N THR A 29 7.14 -4.86 10.55
CA THR A 29 6.05 -5.60 11.19
C THR A 29 4.99 -6.10 10.21
N GLY A 30 4.98 -5.62 8.97
CA GLY A 30 3.92 -5.95 8.04
C GLY A 30 4.03 -7.35 7.47
N LYS A 31 2.90 -8.02 7.32
CA LYS A 31 2.91 -9.42 6.89
C LYS A 31 3.31 -9.59 5.42
N PHE A 32 3.24 -8.54 4.61
CA PHE A 32 3.64 -8.64 3.21
C PHE A 32 5.03 -8.12 2.93
N LEU A 33 5.76 -7.70 3.96
CA LEU A 33 7.10 -7.15 3.76
C LEU A 33 8.00 -8.13 3.00
N TYR A 34 8.03 -9.37 3.42
CA TYR A 34 8.88 -10.39 2.81
C TYR A 34 8.13 -11.32 1.87
N ASN A 35 6.88 -10.98 1.55
CA ASN A 35 6.09 -11.83 0.68
C ASN A 35 6.67 -11.84 -0.74
N LYS A 36 6.96 -13.02 -1.26
CA LYS A 36 7.52 -13.20 -2.59
C LYS A 36 6.60 -13.98 -3.52
N GLU A 37 5.39 -14.23 -3.10
CA GLU A 37 4.42 -14.93 -3.94
C GLU A 37 3.97 -14.03 -5.08
N GLN A 38 3.65 -14.67 -6.20
CA GLN A 38 3.14 -13.94 -7.37
C GLN A 38 1.67 -13.64 -7.19
N GLY A 39 1.29 -12.41 -7.49
CA GLY A 39 -0.10 -12.00 -7.37
C GLY A 39 -0.25 -10.49 -7.42
N ILE A 40 -1.40 -10.05 -6.99
CA ILE A 40 -1.79 -8.65 -7.03
C ILE A 40 -2.12 -8.17 -5.63
N TYR A 41 -1.57 -7.02 -5.26
CA TYR A 41 -1.91 -6.37 -3.98
C TYR A 41 -3.06 -5.41 -4.20
N GLN A 42 -4.06 -5.53 -3.36
CA GLN A 42 -5.29 -4.76 -3.46
C GLN A 42 -5.47 -3.88 -2.24
N CYS A 43 -6.29 -2.84 -2.39
CA CYS A 43 -6.64 -2.00 -1.25
C CYS A 43 -7.48 -2.81 -0.27
N ALA A 44 -7.07 -2.85 0.99
CA ALA A 44 -7.80 -3.62 2.00
C ALA A 44 -9.21 -3.08 2.23
N GLN A 45 -9.44 -1.81 1.95
CA GLN A 45 -10.74 -1.19 2.20
C GLN A 45 -11.72 -1.42 1.06
N CYS A 46 -11.27 -1.29 -0.19
CA CYS A 46 -12.21 -1.33 -1.32
C CYS A 46 -11.90 -2.39 -2.38
N GLY A 47 -10.79 -3.12 -2.25
CA GLY A 47 -10.46 -4.20 -3.16
C GLY A 47 -9.83 -3.78 -4.48
N THR A 48 -9.61 -2.50 -4.70
CA THR A 48 -9.01 -2.01 -5.94
C THR A 48 -7.59 -2.54 -6.08
N GLU A 49 -7.23 -3.03 -7.27
CA GLU A 49 -5.88 -3.51 -7.53
C GLU A 49 -4.91 -2.34 -7.60
N LEU A 50 -3.82 -2.44 -6.87
CA LEU A 50 -2.89 -1.33 -6.71
C LEU A 50 -1.46 -1.65 -7.17
N PHE A 51 -0.95 -2.84 -6.83
CA PHE A 51 0.44 -3.18 -7.13
C PHE A 51 0.55 -4.63 -7.56
N SER A 52 1.44 -4.86 -8.54
CA SER A 52 1.78 -6.21 -8.97
C SER A 52 3.01 -6.71 -8.21
N SER A 53 3.03 -8.00 -7.90
CA SER A 53 4.20 -8.61 -7.29
C SER A 53 5.45 -8.46 -8.16
N GLN A 54 5.26 -8.28 -9.47
CA GLN A 54 6.38 -8.15 -10.40
C GLN A 54 7.18 -6.87 -10.20
N VAL A 55 6.57 -5.86 -9.60
CA VAL A 55 7.26 -4.58 -9.37
C VAL A 55 7.61 -4.37 -7.89
N LYS A 56 7.44 -5.41 -7.09
CA LYS A 56 7.81 -5.36 -5.67
C LYS A 56 9.30 -5.62 -5.51
N PHE A 57 9.93 -4.87 -4.62
CA PHE A 57 11.33 -5.10 -4.31
C PHE A 57 11.57 -4.86 -2.81
N TYR A 58 12.65 -5.43 -2.30
CA TYR A 58 13.01 -5.23 -0.90
C TYR A 58 13.91 -4.01 -0.78
N SER A 59 13.38 -2.95 -0.19
CA SER A 59 14.10 -1.68 -0.10
C SER A 59 14.95 -1.55 1.17
N GLY A 60 14.72 -2.43 2.15
CA GLY A 60 15.41 -2.33 3.42
C GLY A 60 14.82 -1.30 4.37
N THR A 61 13.74 -0.63 3.97
CA THR A 61 13.16 0.43 4.79
C THR A 61 12.22 -0.09 5.88
N GLY A 62 11.75 -1.33 5.75
CA GLY A 62 10.82 -1.89 6.73
C GLY A 62 9.38 -1.90 6.27
N TRP A 63 9.09 -1.43 5.07
CA TRP A 63 7.75 -1.45 4.48
C TRP A 63 7.81 -2.04 3.08
N PRO A 64 6.72 -2.70 2.63
CA PRO A 64 6.66 -3.18 1.25
C PRO A 64 6.92 -2.03 0.27
N SER A 65 7.73 -2.29 -0.74
CA SER A 65 8.13 -1.26 -1.70
C SER A 65 7.89 -1.75 -3.12
N PHE A 66 7.46 -0.83 -3.99
CA PHE A 66 7.11 -1.12 -5.37
C PHE A 66 7.65 -0.03 -6.27
N THR A 67 8.01 -0.38 -7.51
CA THR A 67 8.51 0.62 -8.46
C THR A 67 7.38 1.24 -9.29
N GLU A 68 6.21 0.63 -9.32
CA GLU A 68 5.07 1.11 -10.08
C GLU A 68 3.79 0.89 -9.29
N ALA A 69 2.78 1.70 -9.60
CA ALA A 69 1.47 1.58 -8.97
C ALA A 69 0.40 1.84 -10.01
N LYS A 70 -0.80 1.32 -9.77
CA LYS A 70 -1.95 1.69 -10.56
C LYS A 70 -3.11 2.01 -9.63
N ASN A 71 -4.04 2.80 -10.14
CA ASN A 71 -5.25 3.18 -9.39
C ASN A 71 -4.93 3.90 -8.09
N VAL A 72 -3.84 4.67 -8.09
CA VAL A 72 -3.47 5.49 -6.94
C VAL A 72 -3.53 6.96 -7.32
N GLU A 73 -3.66 7.79 -6.31
CA GLU A 73 -3.63 9.23 -6.43
C GLU A 73 -2.45 9.75 -5.62
N LEU A 74 -1.72 10.71 -6.16
CA LEU A 74 -0.56 11.29 -5.48
C LEU A 74 -0.92 12.68 -4.99
N LYS A 75 -0.49 13.01 -3.78
CA LYS A 75 -0.81 14.28 -3.16
C LYS A 75 0.38 14.77 -2.36
N GLU A 76 0.67 16.08 -2.44
CA GLU A 76 1.75 16.63 -1.64
C GLU A 76 1.44 16.50 -0.16
N ASP A 77 2.45 16.15 0.61
CA ASP A 77 2.31 15.98 2.05
C ASP A 77 3.46 16.74 2.72
N ASN A 78 3.14 17.88 3.30
CA ASN A 78 4.12 18.72 3.96
C ASN A 78 4.06 18.62 5.48
N SER A 79 3.43 17.58 5.98
CA SER A 79 3.30 17.37 7.42
C SER A 79 4.66 17.06 8.05
N LEU A 80 4.76 17.26 9.35
CA LEU A 80 5.95 16.95 10.14
C LEU A 80 7.20 17.67 9.64
N GLY A 81 7.03 18.82 8.98
CA GLY A 81 8.16 19.60 8.49
C GLY A 81 8.89 18.95 7.33
N MET A 82 8.32 17.90 6.73
CA MET A 82 8.92 17.20 5.61
C MET A 82 8.12 17.46 4.35
N HIS A 83 8.81 17.37 3.20
CA HIS A 83 8.16 17.48 1.91
C HIS A 83 8.13 16.10 1.26
N ARG A 84 6.96 15.47 1.23
CA ARG A 84 6.82 14.13 0.69
C ARG A 84 5.62 14.07 -0.25
N VAL A 85 5.49 12.95 -0.97
CA VAL A 85 4.35 12.70 -1.83
C VAL A 85 3.55 11.53 -1.26
N GLU A 86 2.33 11.82 -0.84
CA GLU A 86 1.43 10.82 -0.27
C GLU A 86 0.80 10.00 -1.38
N VAL A 87 0.62 8.70 -1.13
CA VAL A 87 -0.04 7.77 -2.04
C VAL A 87 -1.38 7.37 -1.44
N LEU A 88 -2.46 7.60 -2.20
CA LEU A 88 -3.81 7.27 -1.78
C LEU A 88 -4.44 6.32 -2.78
N CYS A 89 -5.37 5.49 -2.30
CA CYS A 89 -6.18 4.70 -3.21
C CYS A 89 -7.08 5.65 -4.00
N LYS A 90 -7.01 5.58 -5.32
CA LYS A 90 -7.78 6.48 -6.17
C LYS A 90 -9.28 6.32 -5.94
N LYS A 91 -9.73 5.12 -5.67
CA LYS A 91 -11.15 4.83 -5.54
C LYS A 91 -11.71 5.22 -4.19
N CYS A 92 -11.09 4.81 -3.10
CA CYS A 92 -11.65 5.06 -1.77
C CYS A 92 -10.95 6.18 -1.01
N LYS A 93 -9.83 6.71 -1.57
CA LYS A 93 -9.06 7.80 -0.97
C LYS A 93 -8.37 7.43 0.33
N GLY A 94 -8.28 6.15 0.65
CA GLY A 94 -7.55 5.71 1.84
C GLY A 94 -6.07 5.96 1.69
N HIS A 95 -5.42 6.34 2.79
CA HIS A 95 -3.98 6.58 2.82
C HIS A 95 -3.22 5.25 2.74
N LEU A 96 -2.31 5.13 1.78
CA LEU A 96 -1.55 3.90 1.57
C LEU A 96 -0.10 4.03 2.03
N GLY A 97 0.50 5.16 1.79
CA GLY A 97 1.91 5.37 2.12
C GLY A 97 2.43 6.60 1.42
N HIS A 98 3.71 6.55 1.04
CA HIS A 98 4.38 7.69 0.37
C HIS A 98 5.22 7.17 -0.79
N MET A 99 5.50 8.08 -1.73
CA MET A 99 6.31 7.78 -2.90
C MET A 99 7.55 8.66 -2.89
N PHE A 100 8.69 8.04 -3.24
CA PHE A 100 9.99 8.70 -3.29
C PHE A 100 10.62 8.48 -4.65
N ASN A 101 11.60 9.32 -5.02
CA ASN A 101 12.27 9.21 -6.31
C ASN A 101 13.60 8.49 -6.23
N ASP A 102 13.79 7.66 -5.23
CA ASP A 102 15.05 6.98 -4.98
C ASP A 102 14.94 5.46 -5.12
N GLY A 103 14.09 4.99 -6.02
CA GLY A 103 13.97 3.57 -6.30
C GLY A 103 15.11 3.04 -7.16
N PRO A 104 15.13 1.73 -7.38
CA PRO A 104 16.20 1.11 -8.19
C PRO A 104 16.16 1.58 -9.63
N ASP A 105 17.32 1.70 -10.24
CA ASP A 105 17.47 2.04 -11.66
C ASP A 105 16.76 3.33 -12.05
N GLY A 106 16.78 4.32 -11.16
CA GLY A 106 16.14 5.60 -11.43
C GLY A 106 14.62 5.58 -11.35
N LYS A 107 14.05 4.50 -10.88
CA LYS A 107 12.60 4.38 -10.77
C LYS A 107 12.09 4.97 -9.46
N LYS A 108 10.77 5.04 -9.35
CA LYS A 108 10.15 5.51 -8.11
C LYS A 108 10.13 4.40 -7.07
N ARG A 109 10.01 4.79 -5.81
CA ARG A 109 9.83 3.85 -4.71
C ARG A 109 8.53 4.18 -4.00
N PHE A 110 7.52 3.34 -4.22
CA PHE A 110 6.24 3.45 -3.51
C PHE A 110 6.38 2.65 -2.22
N CYS A 111 6.47 3.36 -1.11
CA CYS A 111 6.65 2.77 0.21
C CYS A 111 5.27 2.69 0.87
N ILE A 112 4.75 1.47 1.00
CA ILE A 112 3.34 1.27 1.31
C ILE A 112 3.19 0.48 2.61
N ASN A 113 2.23 0.88 3.43
CA ASN A 113 1.93 0.16 4.66
C ASN A 113 1.33 -1.19 4.33
N SER A 114 1.89 -2.25 4.89
CA SER A 114 1.43 -3.61 4.62
C SER A 114 -0.02 -3.82 5.07
N CYS A 115 -0.39 -3.21 6.19
CA CYS A 115 -1.72 -3.44 6.77
C CYS A 115 -2.86 -2.92 5.90
N VAL A 116 -2.58 -2.00 4.97
CA VAL A 116 -3.64 -1.47 4.09
C VAL A 116 -3.79 -2.28 2.81
N LEU A 117 -3.04 -3.37 2.68
CA LEU A 117 -3.05 -4.20 1.48
C LEU A 117 -3.70 -5.55 1.75
N GLY A 118 -4.45 -6.02 0.76
CA GLY A 118 -4.81 -7.42 0.65
C GLY A 118 -3.99 -8.03 -0.47
N PHE A 119 -3.93 -9.33 -0.54
CA PHE A 119 -3.13 -10.01 -1.55
C PHE A 119 -3.96 -11.11 -2.22
N LYS A 120 -4.02 -11.04 -3.54
CA LYS A 120 -4.68 -12.06 -4.34
C LYS A 120 -3.62 -12.84 -5.07
N LYS A 121 -3.40 -14.08 -4.63
CA LYS A 121 -2.37 -14.92 -5.20
C LYS A 121 -2.70 -15.24 -6.66
N LYS A 122 -1.68 -15.21 -7.52
CA LYS A 122 -1.87 -15.55 -8.92
C LYS A 122 -2.29 -17.02 -9.04
N ASN A 123 -3.35 -17.24 -9.81
CA ASN A 123 -3.81 -18.59 -10.07
C ASN A 123 -3.05 -19.15 -11.27
N ILE A 124 -2.28 -20.19 -11.02
CA ILE A 124 -1.46 -20.82 -12.06
C ILE A 124 -2.15 -22.07 -12.58
N GLY A 125 -3.35 -22.06 -12.61
CA GLY A 125 -4.20 -23.18 -12.94
C GLY A 125 -3.78 -24.11 -14.02
#